data_ca329e8cdc797ae3facedebb4431b8a7
#
_entry.id   ca329e8cdc797ae3facedebb4431b8a7
#
_cell.length_a   1.000
_cell.length_b   1.000
_cell.length_c   1.000
_cell.angle_alpha   90.00
_cell.angle_beta   90.00
_cell.angle_gamma   90.00
#
_symmetry.space_group_name_H-M   'P 1'
#
loop_
_entity.id
_entity.type
_entity.pdbx_description
1 polymer ?
#
loop_
_entity_poly.entity_id
_entity_poly.type
_entity_poly.pdbx_seq_one_letter_code
_entity_poly.pdbx_strand_id
1 'polypeptide(L)'
;MLMETNAITPKKIAIVTGGSRGIGRNTVESLARRGVHTIFTYHTHGTAAEAVVAAVKNAGAEAVALPLDAGNIASFDVFVESVKDALSKLGATHFDFLVNNAGNSHRNMPFAAATEEELDNIYNVHFKGVFFLTQKLLPLINDGGRIVNVSTARTRFASPGGSVYASMKGAVEVLSKHMAKELGPRRIAVNVVAPGATETDFSGGIVRDNPAVNKRVAEGTALGRAGVPDDVGPMIASLLSEDNRWINAERIEVTGGYV
;
A
#
# COMPACT_ATOMS: atom_id res chain seq x y z
N MET A 1 -32.15 -30.02 -19.03
CA MET A 1 -31.62 -29.78 -17.68
C MET A 1 -30.12 -29.55 -17.84
N LEU A 2 -29.74 -28.28 -18.06
CA LEU A 2 -28.34 -27.88 -18.21
C LEU A 2 -27.76 -27.86 -16.80
N MET A 3 -26.79 -28.72 -16.53
CA MET A 3 -25.99 -28.63 -15.30
C MET A 3 -25.15 -27.36 -15.41
N GLU A 4 -25.50 -26.33 -14.63
CA GLU A 4 -24.60 -25.23 -14.37
C GLU A 4 -23.39 -25.79 -13.63
N THR A 5 -22.29 -25.98 -14.34
CA THR A 5 -20.99 -26.18 -13.72
C THR A 5 -20.68 -24.89 -13.00
N ASN A 6 -20.85 -24.88 -11.68
CA ASN A 6 -20.30 -23.84 -10.81
C ASN A 6 -18.77 -23.85 -11.02
N ALA A 7 -18.30 -23.11 -12.02
CA ALA A 7 -16.90 -22.83 -12.18
C ALA A 7 -16.50 -22.01 -10.94
N ILE A 8 -15.78 -22.63 -10.02
CA ILE A 8 -15.19 -21.95 -8.86
C ILE A 8 -14.26 -20.91 -9.44
N THR A 9 -14.69 -19.64 -9.45
CA THR A 9 -13.82 -18.54 -9.86
C THR A 9 -12.60 -18.58 -8.95
N PRO A 10 -11.38 -18.68 -9.49
CA PRO A 10 -10.18 -18.75 -8.66
C PRO A 10 -10.12 -17.52 -7.77
N LYS A 11 -9.97 -17.75 -6.48
CA LYS A 11 -9.91 -16.68 -5.48
C LYS A 11 -8.69 -15.82 -5.75
N LYS A 12 -8.88 -14.50 -5.83
CA LYS A 12 -7.81 -13.54 -6.02
C LYS A 12 -6.95 -13.42 -4.77
N ILE A 13 -5.65 -13.20 -4.93
CA ILE A 13 -4.70 -13.01 -3.84
C ILE A 13 -4.00 -11.67 -3.99
N ALA A 14 -3.93 -10.92 -2.91
CA ALA A 14 -3.21 -9.66 -2.82
C ALA A 14 -2.01 -9.75 -1.87
N ILE A 15 -0.90 -9.10 -2.21
CA ILE A 15 0.19 -8.82 -1.28
C ILE A 15 0.08 -7.35 -0.87
N VAL A 16 0.04 -7.08 0.45
CA VAL A 16 -0.03 -5.72 1.00
C VAL A 16 1.13 -5.50 1.96
N THR A 17 2.07 -4.60 1.61
CA THR A 17 3.16 -4.28 2.52
C THR A 17 2.70 -3.32 3.61
N GLY A 18 3.12 -3.57 4.88
CA GLY A 18 2.71 -2.76 6.03
C GLY A 18 1.22 -2.90 6.37
N GLY A 19 0.67 -4.12 6.29
CA GLY A 19 -0.75 -4.42 6.44
C GLY A 19 -1.24 -4.57 7.89
N SER A 20 -0.40 -4.39 8.91
CA SER A 20 -0.80 -4.61 10.31
C SER A 20 -1.52 -3.43 10.97
N ARG A 21 -1.46 -2.22 10.41
CA ARG A 21 -2.08 -1.01 10.96
C ARG A 21 -2.39 0.04 9.87
N GLY A 22 -3.12 1.10 10.26
CA GLY A 22 -3.40 2.26 9.41
C GLY A 22 -4.05 1.92 8.07
N ILE A 23 -3.62 2.59 7.01
CA ILE A 23 -4.15 2.40 5.65
C ILE A 23 -3.95 0.97 5.18
N GLY A 24 -2.77 0.37 5.45
CA GLY A 24 -2.48 -1.01 5.03
C GLY A 24 -3.43 -2.03 5.65
N ARG A 25 -3.69 -1.95 6.97
CA ARG A 25 -4.68 -2.79 7.63
C ARG A 25 -6.07 -2.64 7.01
N ASN A 26 -6.50 -1.41 6.84
CA ASN A 26 -7.82 -1.13 6.27
C ASN A 26 -7.93 -1.62 4.82
N THR A 27 -6.83 -1.54 4.05
CA THR A 27 -6.75 -2.14 2.70
C THR A 27 -6.93 -3.65 2.75
N VAL A 28 -6.22 -4.35 3.65
CA VAL A 28 -6.34 -5.80 3.84
C VAL A 28 -7.77 -6.19 4.20
N GLU A 29 -8.38 -5.50 5.17
CA GLU A 29 -9.78 -5.75 5.58
C GLU A 29 -10.78 -5.44 4.45
N SER A 30 -10.53 -4.40 3.65
CA SER A 30 -11.39 -4.04 2.50
C SER A 30 -11.29 -5.04 1.36
N LEU A 31 -10.12 -5.62 1.12
CA LEU A 31 -9.91 -6.71 0.17
C LEU A 31 -10.61 -7.99 0.64
N ALA A 32 -10.52 -8.31 1.94
CA ALA A 32 -11.20 -9.47 2.52
C ALA A 32 -12.72 -9.41 2.34
N ARG A 33 -13.34 -8.25 2.57
CA ARG A 33 -14.78 -8.03 2.32
C ARG A 33 -15.19 -8.24 0.85
N ARG A 34 -14.23 -8.20 -0.08
CA ARG A 34 -14.42 -8.48 -1.51
C ARG A 34 -14.03 -9.91 -1.90
N GLY A 35 -13.77 -10.78 -0.92
CA GLY A 35 -13.39 -12.18 -1.14
C GLY A 35 -11.96 -12.38 -1.62
N VAL A 36 -11.10 -11.36 -1.52
CA VAL A 36 -9.68 -11.45 -1.89
C VAL A 36 -8.88 -11.96 -0.70
N HIS A 37 -8.13 -13.04 -0.87
CA HIS A 37 -7.16 -13.53 0.10
C HIS A 37 -5.95 -12.60 0.16
N THR A 38 -5.28 -12.53 1.31
CA THR A 38 -4.17 -11.58 1.46
C THR A 38 -2.93 -12.22 2.08
N ILE A 39 -1.78 -11.88 1.53
CA ILE A 39 -0.49 -11.97 2.22
C ILE A 39 -0.13 -10.54 2.59
N PHE A 40 0.09 -10.26 3.86
CA PHE A 40 0.47 -8.90 4.24
C PHE A 40 1.69 -8.89 5.14
N THR A 41 2.43 -7.77 5.11
CA THR A 41 3.65 -7.69 5.91
C THR A 41 3.49 -6.78 7.13
N TYR A 42 4.30 -7.07 8.13
CA TYR A 42 4.52 -6.22 9.31
C TYR A 42 6.00 -6.16 9.64
N HIS A 43 6.46 -5.10 10.32
CA HIS A 43 7.86 -5.01 10.75
C HIS A 43 8.00 -5.44 12.22
N THR A 44 7.41 -4.72 13.15
CA THR A 44 7.60 -4.95 14.60
C THR A 44 6.32 -5.31 15.36
N HIS A 45 5.14 -5.17 14.77
CA HIS A 45 3.85 -5.29 15.46
C HIS A 45 3.17 -6.63 15.17
N GLY A 46 3.75 -7.74 15.65
CA GLY A 46 3.23 -9.10 15.43
C GLY A 46 1.81 -9.30 15.96
N THR A 47 1.54 -8.88 17.20
CA THR A 47 0.19 -9.00 17.80
C THR A 47 -0.87 -8.24 17.01
N ALA A 48 -0.53 -7.06 16.47
CA ALA A 48 -1.46 -6.34 15.60
C ALA A 48 -1.71 -7.10 14.27
N ALA A 49 -0.69 -7.77 13.74
CA ALA A 49 -0.84 -8.60 12.56
C ALA A 49 -1.75 -9.81 12.80
N GLU A 50 -1.65 -10.48 13.95
CA GLU A 50 -2.55 -11.58 14.34
C GLU A 50 -4.01 -11.12 14.40
N ALA A 51 -4.27 -9.93 14.95
CA ALA A 51 -5.62 -9.36 14.99
C ALA A 51 -6.18 -9.10 13.57
N VAL A 52 -5.35 -8.69 12.62
CA VAL A 52 -5.76 -8.51 11.22
C VAL A 52 -6.06 -9.86 10.56
N VAL A 53 -5.25 -10.89 10.81
CA VAL A 53 -5.53 -12.26 10.30
C VAL A 53 -6.90 -12.74 10.80
N ALA A 54 -7.20 -12.55 12.09
CA ALA A 54 -8.50 -12.90 12.65
C ALA A 54 -9.66 -12.12 12.01
N ALA A 55 -9.49 -10.82 11.77
CA ALA A 55 -10.50 -9.98 11.13
C ALA A 55 -10.77 -10.43 9.68
N VAL A 56 -9.74 -10.76 8.91
CA VAL A 56 -9.86 -11.29 7.54
C VAL A 56 -10.62 -12.61 7.52
N LYS A 57 -10.30 -13.52 8.46
CA LYS A 57 -11.00 -14.81 8.59
C LYS A 57 -12.49 -14.62 8.91
N ASN A 58 -12.82 -13.68 9.80
CA ASN A 58 -14.21 -13.35 10.11
C ASN A 58 -14.98 -12.74 8.92
N ALA A 59 -14.27 -12.12 7.98
CA ALA A 59 -14.83 -11.63 6.72
C ALA A 59 -14.96 -12.72 5.63
N GLY A 60 -14.60 -13.99 5.92
CA GLY A 60 -14.73 -15.12 5.00
C GLY A 60 -13.58 -15.27 4.00
N ALA A 61 -12.47 -14.55 4.21
CA ALA A 61 -11.23 -14.66 3.43
C ALA A 61 -10.11 -15.30 4.27
N GLU A 62 -8.96 -15.55 3.65
CA GLU A 62 -7.78 -16.05 4.33
C GLU A 62 -6.66 -15.00 4.28
N ALA A 63 -5.83 -14.97 5.32
CA ALA A 63 -4.67 -14.10 5.37
C ALA A 63 -3.46 -14.80 5.96
N VAL A 64 -2.28 -14.47 5.44
CA VAL A 64 -0.98 -14.85 5.99
C VAL A 64 -0.19 -13.58 6.30
N ALA A 65 0.26 -13.42 7.53
CA ALA A 65 1.11 -12.32 7.96
C ALA A 65 2.58 -12.74 7.91
N LEU A 66 3.43 -11.95 7.27
CA LEU A 66 4.86 -12.21 7.13
C LEU A 66 5.69 -11.02 7.68
N PRO A 67 6.76 -11.27 8.43
CA PRO A 67 7.67 -10.21 8.83
C PRO A 67 8.45 -9.67 7.63
N LEU A 68 8.62 -8.34 7.54
CA LEU A 68 9.44 -7.70 6.52
C LEU A 68 9.92 -6.33 7.01
N ASP A 69 11.22 -6.11 6.96
CA ASP A 69 11.80 -4.78 6.92
C ASP A 69 11.90 -4.33 5.45
N ALA A 70 11.02 -3.41 5.05
CA ALA A 70 10.96 -2.91 3.68
C ALA A 70 12.20 -2.07 3.28
N GLY A 71 13.02 -1.66 4.24
CA GLY A 71 14.29 -0.96 4.00
C GLY A 71 15.50 -1.88 3.82
N ASN A 72 15.38 -3.16 4.18
CA ASN A 72 16.47 -4.13 4.13
C ASN A 72 16.39 -5.02 2.89
N ILE A 73 16.96 -4.57 1.78
CA ILE A 73 16.96 -5.31 0.50
C ILE A 73 17.63 -6.68 0.60
N ALA A 74 18.65 -6.83 1.47
CA ALA A 74 19.36 -8.10 1.61
C ALA A 74 18.44 -9.23 2.10
N SER A 75 17.30 -8.91 2.75
CA SER A 75 16.33 -9.90 3.22
C SER A 75 15.30 -10.31 2.16
N PHE A 76 15.24 -9.63 1.00
CA PHE A 76 14.14 -9.82 0.06
C PHE A 76 14.12 -11.19 -0.62
N ASP A 77 15.27 -11.82 -0.86
CA ASP A 77 15.30 -13.17 -1.45
C ASP A 77 14.69 -14.20 -0.50
N VAL A 78 15.02 -14.13 0.78
CA VAL A 78 14.41 -14.98 1.81
C VAL A 78 12.91 -14.66 1.97
N PHE A 79 12.55 -13.39 1.88
CA PHE A 79 11.14 -12.99 1.92
C PHE A 79 10.33 -13.54 0.73
N VAL A 80 10.90 -13.56 -0.48
CA VAL A 80 10.24 -14.15 -1.66
C VAL A 80 9.96 -15.64 -1.46
N GLU A 81 10.88 -16.39 -0.85
CA GLU A 81 10.60 -17.80 -0.50
C GLU A 81 9.46 -17.91 0.52
N SER A 82 9.42 -17.04 1.54
CA SER A 82 8.30 -16.99 2.49
C SER A 82 6.97 -16.65 1.80
N VAL A 83 6.98 -15.82 0.76
CA VAL A 83 5.79 -15.53 -0.05
C VAL A 83 5.35 -16.77 -0.84
N LYS A 84 6.27 -17.53 -1.44
CA LYS A 84 5.94 -18.79 -2.13
C LYS A 84 5.28 -19.81 -1.18
N ASP A 85 5.81 -19.95 0.03
CA ASP A 85 5.22 -20.80 1.06
C ASP A 85 3.82 -20.32 1.47
N ALA A 86 3.63 -19.02 1.60
CA ALA A 86 2.33 -18.43 1.91
C ALA A 86 1.32 -18.63 0.77
N LEU A 87 1.73 -18.47 -0.47
CA LEU A 87 0.92 -18.76 -1.65
C LEU A 87 0.49 -20.23 -1.66
N SER A 88 1.42 -21.15 -1.42
CA SER A 88 1.12 -22.59 -1.32
C SER A 88 0.07 -22.90 -0.24
N LYS A 89 0.16 -22.25 0.94
CA LYS A 89 -0.85 -22.38 2.00
C LYS A 89 -2.23 -21.88 1.57
N LEU A 90 -2.29 -20.90 0.67
CA LEU A 90 -3.52 -20.37 0.09
C LEU A 90 -3.98 -21.16 -1.17
N GLY A 91 -3.29 -22.25 -1.51
CA GLY A 91 -3.62 -23.10 -2.66
C GLY A 91 -3.23 -22.48 -4.01
N ALA A 92 -2.23 -21.62 -4.05
CA ALA A 92 -1.80 -20.89 -5.24
C ALA A 92 -0.27 -20.94 -5.42
N THR A 93 0.18 -20.55 -6.61
CA THR A 93 1.61 -20.35 -6.93
C THR A 93 1.91 -18.90 -7.31
N HIS A 94 0.87 -18.14 -7.63
CA HIS A 94 0.95 -16.76 -8.06
C HIS A 94 -0.09 -15.90 -7.32
N PHE A 95 0.10 -14.60 -7.33
CA PHE A 95 -0.84 -13.62 -6.78
C PHE A 95 -1.30 -12.63 -7.86
N ASP A 96 -2.36 -11.88 -7.58
CA ASP A 96 -2.97 -10.96 -8.55
C ASP A 96 -2.66 -9.50 -8.29
N PHE A 97 -2.54 -9.09 -7.02
CA PHE A 97 -2.45 -7.70 -6.65
C PHE A 97 -1.29 -7.42 -5.70
N LEU A 98 -0.54 -6.34 -5.97
CA LEU A 98 0.51 -5.84 -5.09
C LEU A 98 0.16 -4.43 -4.62
N VAL A 99 0.17 -4.19 -3.31
CA VAL A 99 0.02 -2.87 -2.72
C VAL A 99 1.28 -2.52 -1.94
N ASN A 100 2.09 -1.63 -2.51
CA ASN A 100 3.27 -1.07 -1.85
C ASN A 100 2.83 0.08 -0.94
N ASN A 101 2.49 -0.26 0.31
CA ASN A 101 2.01 0.67 1.31
C ASN A 101 2.99 0.86 2.48
N ALA A 102 3.89 -0.08 2.74
CA ALA A 102 4.85 0.04 3.84
C ALA A 102 5.58 1.39 3.83
N GLY A 103 5.73 1.95 5.01
CA GLY A 103 6.43 3.21 5.19
C GLY A 103 6.76 3.44 6.66
N ASN A 104 7.89 4.10 6.90
CA ASN A 104 8.29 4.57 8.20
C ASN A 104 7.98 6.08 8.36
N SER A 105 7.93 6.53 9.61
CA SER A 105 7.78 7.94 9.91
C SER A 105 9.02 8.72 9.49
N HIS A 106 8.81 9.92 8.99
CA HIS A 106 9.86 10.90 8.75
C HIS A 106 9.75 12.04 9.76
N ARG A 107 10.86 12.65 10.09
CA ARG A 107 10.86 13.89 10.86
C ARG A 107 10.50 15.05 9.93
N ASN A 108 9.61 15.92 10.38
CA ASN A 108 9.34 17.17 9.66
C ASN A 108 10.47 18.17 9.93
N MET A 109 11.62 17.98 9.27
CA MET A 109 12.76 18.88 9.42
C MET A 109 12.81 19.89 8.28
N PRO A 110 13.17 21.16 8.55
CA PRO A 110 13.46 22.13 7.50
C PRO A 110 14.53 21.59 6.54
N PHE A 111 14.45 21.96 5.27
CA PHE A 111 15.40 21.51 4.25
C PHE A 111 16.88 21.70 4.67
N ALA A 112 17.19 22.86 5.25
CA ALA A 112 18.56 23.17 5.70
C ALA A 112 19.06 22.32 6.89
N ALA A 113 18.17 21.58 7.56
CA ALA A 113 18.50 20.70 8.69
C ALA A 113 18.39 19.22 8.34
N ALA A 114 18.00 18.88 7.11
CA ALA A 114 17.92 17.50 6.66
C ALA A 114 19.31 16.84 6.65
N THR A 115 19.41 15.64 7.19
CA THR A 115 20.67 14.87 7.27
C THR A 115 20.71 13.78 6.20
N GLU A 116 21.93 13.34 5.86
CA GLU A 116 22.14 12.20 4.96
C GLU A 116 21.47 10.94 5.53
N GLU A 117 21.63 10.69 6.83
CA GLU A 117 21.01 9.56 7.53
C GLU A 117 19.48 9.54 7.37
N GLU A 118 18.80 10.70 7.52
CA GLU A 118 17.36 10.81 7.32
C GLU A 118 16.98 10.54 5.87
N LEU A 119 17.75 11.09 4.92
CA LEU A 119 17.54 10.87 3.49
C LEU A 119 17.66 9.38 3.16
N ASP A 120 18.73 8.72 3.61
CA ASP A 120 18.99 7.30 3.35
C ASP A 120 17.92 6.39 3.96
N ASN A 121 17.50 6.69 5.18
CA ASN A 121 16.44 5.95 5.86
C ASN A 121 15.12 6.03 5.07
N ILE A 122 14.73 7.23 4.66
CA ILE A 122 13.49 7.44 3.88
C ILE A 122 13.64 6.85 2.46
N TYR A 123 14.78 7.03 1.81
CA TYR A 123 15.08 6.45 0.50
C TYR A 123 14.98 4.92 0.53
N ASN A 124 15.62 4.28 1.51
CA ASN A 124 15.65 2.82 1.59
C ASN A 124 14.25 2.22 1.69
N VAL A 125 13.37 2.79 2.54
CA VAL A 125 12.02 2.25 2.73
C VAL A 125 11.06 2.68 1.62
N HIS A 126 11.04 3.98 1.28
CA HIS A 126 9.96 4.55 0.45
C HIS A 126 10.22 4.49 -1.06
N PHE A 127 11.47 4.30 -1.49
CA PHE A 127 11.79 4.18 -2.92
C PHE A 127 12.52 2.88 -3.25
N LYS A 128 13.71 2.69 -2.68
CA LYS A 128 14.58 1.55 -3.00
C LYS A 128 13.90 0.21 -2.65
N GLY A 129 13.25 0.16 -1.48
CA GLY A 129 12.47 -1.01 -1.06
C GLY A 129 11.31 -1.30 -2.00
N VAL A 130 10.53 -0.28 -2.38
CA VAL A 130 9.44 -0.42 -3.36
C VAL A 130 9.94 -0.95 -4.69
N PHE A 131 11.04 -0.38 -5.20
CA PHE A 131 11.63 -0.78 -6.48
C PHE A 131 12.02 -2.26 -6.49
N PHE A 132 12.91 -2.65 -5.57
CA PHE A 132 13.50 -3.98 -5.58
C PHE A 132 12.55 -5.06 -5.07
N LEU A 133 11.67 -4.76 -4.12
CA LEU A 133 10.65 -5.72 -3.69
C LEU A 133 9.69 -6.04 -4.84
N THR A 134 9.21 -5.02 -5.54
CA THR A 134 8.34 -5.22 -6.71
C THR A 134 9.05 -6.03 -7.78
N GLN A 135 10.31 -5.71 -8.10
CA GLN A 135 11.11 -6.44 -9.08
C GLN A 135 11.24 -7.93 -8.72
N LYS A 136 11.53 -8.25 -7.45
CA LYS A 136 11.69 -9.64 -6.99
C LYS A 136 10.35 -10.40 -6.94
N LEU A 137 9.25 -9.72 -6.68
CA LEU A 137 7.90 -10.32 -6.68
C LEU A 137 7.30 -10.42 -8.10
N LEU A 138 7.85 -9.71 -9.08
CA LEU A 138 7.30 -9.66 -10.45
C LEU A 138 7.14 -11.02 -11.13
N PRO A 139 8.00 -12.03 -10.93
CA PRO A 139 7.78 -13.38 -11.47
C PRO A 139 6.57 -14.10 -10.89
N LEU A 140 6.09 -13.70 -9.71
CA LEU A 140 4.98 -14.34 -9.01
C LEU A 140 3.63 -13.63 -9.23
N ILE A 141 3.60 -12.49 -9.92
CA ILE A 141 2.35 -11.81 -10.22
C ILE A 141 1.73 -12.39 -11.50
N ASN A 142 0.42 -12.66 -11.47
CA ASN A 142 -0.34 -13.11 -12.63
C ASN A 142 -0.37 -12.05 -13.73
N ASP A 143 -0.41 -12.48 -14.99
CA ASP A 143 -0.76 -11.62 -16.11
C ASP A 143 -2.18 -11.06 -15.91
N GLY A 144 -2.39 -9.79 -16.23
CA GLY A 144 -3.62 -9.08 -15.88
C GLY A 144 -3.69 -8.62 -14.42
N GLY A 145 -2.61 -8.81 -13.66
CA GLY A 145 -2.48 -8.33 -12.27
C GLY A 145 -2.50 -6.81 -12.15
N ARG A 146 -2.49 -6.31 -10.91
CA ARG A 146 -2.49 -4.87 -10.63
C ARG A 146 -1.55 -4.52 -9.50
N ILE A 147 -0.86 -3.39 -9.65
CA ILE A 147 0.06 -2.84 -8.65
C ILE A 147 -0.45 -1.46 -8.26
N VAL A 148 -0.55 -1.22 -6.95
CA VAL A 148 -0.83 0.10 -6.39
C VAL A 148 0.34 0.52 -5.51
N ASN A 149 0.93 1.66 -5.84
CA ASN A 149 1.95 2.29 -5.02
C ASN A 149 1.31 3.43 -4.20
N VAL A 150 1.43 3.37 -2.88
CA VAL A 150 0.92 4.42 -2.00
C VAL A 150 1.93 5.55 -1.93
N SER A 151 1.54 6.73 -2.46
CA SER A 151 2.27 7.98 -2.41
C SER A 151 1.72 8.90 -1.31
N THR A 152 1.63 10.19 -1.57
CA THR A 152 1.11 11.21 -0.66
C THR A 152 0.65 12.44 -1.42
N ALA A 153 -0.32 13.17 -0.89
CA ALA A 153 -0.71 14.48 -1.41
C ALA A 153 0.43 15.52 -1.34
N ARG A 154 1.43 15.31 -0.47
CA ARG A 154 2.59 16.21 -0.30
C ARG A 154 3.48 16.32 -1.55
N THR A 155 3.36 15.44 -2.52
CA THR A 155 4.06 15.58 -3.82
C THR A 155 3.45 16.68 -4.68
N ARG A 156 2.19 17.03 -4.45
CA ARG A 156 1.47 18.12 -5.11
C ARG A 156 1.35 19.37 -4.25
N PHE A 157 1.09 19.20 -2.96
CA PHE A 157 0.90 20.29 -2.01
C PHE A 157 2.11 20.38 -1.08
N ALA A 158 3.07 21.22 -1.47
CA ALA A 158 4.31 21.38 -0.71
C ALA A 158 4.05 21.99 0.67
N SER A 159 4.74 21.49 1.67
CA SER A 159 4.72 22.03 3.03
C SER A 159 6.11 21.96 3.66
N PRO A 160 6.48 22.92 4.54
CA PRO A 160 7.74 22.87 5.23
C PRO A 160 7.99 21.52 5.92
N GLY A 161 9.23 21.05 5.90
CA GLY A 161 9.65 19.77 6.49
C GLY A 161 9.30 18.53 5.68
N GLY A 162 8.72 18.68 4.49
CA GLY A 162 8.32 17.56 3.64
C GLY A 162 9.32 17.14 2.57
N SER A 163 10.43 17.89 2.39
CA SER A 163 11.32 17.75 1.22
C SER A 163 11.85 16.33 1.01
N VAL A 164 12.41 15.69 2.04
CA VAL A 164 12.97 14.34 1.94
C VAL A 164 11.88 13.32 1.56
N TYR A 165 10.83 13.28 2.35
CA TYR A 165 9.74 12.31 2.16
C TYR A 165 9.00 12.50 0.83
N ALA A 166 8.60 13.73 0.51
CA ALA A 166 7.86 14.03 -0.71
C ALA A 166 8.70 13.76 -1.97
N SER A 167 10.02 14.01 -1.92
CA SER A 167 10.92 13.68 -3.05
C SER A 167 10.95 12.17 -3.32
N MET A 168 11.04 11.33 -2.28
CA MET A 168 11.03 9.87 -2.47
C MET A 168 9.65 9.37 -2.96
N LYS A 169 8.56 9.96 -2.47
CA LYS A 169 7.22 9.62 -2.97
C LYS A 169 7.01 10.12 -4.41
N GLY A 170 7.54 11.27 -4.79
CA GLY A 170 7.57 11.74 -6.18
C GLY A 170 8.34 10.80 -7.10
N ALA A 171 9.47 10.28 -6.63
CA ALA A 171 10.24 9.27 -7.37
C ALA A 171 9.41 7.98 -7.61
N VAL A 172 8.62 7.54 -6.62
CA VAL A 172 7.70 6.39 -6.78
C VAL A 172 6.60 6.69 -7.81
N GLU A 173 6.08 7.93 -7.86
CA GLU A 173 5.08 8.33 -8.87
C GLU A 173 5.65 8.24 -10.29
N VAL A 174 6.89 8.68 -10.49
CA VAL A 174 7.59 8.54 -11.78
C VAL A 174 7.85 7.07 -12.10
N LEU A 175 8.39 6.30 -11.15
CA LEU A 175 8.61 4.86 -11.29
C LEU A 175 7.33 4.13 -11.72
N SER A 176 6.19 4.47 -11.12
CA SER A 176 4.91 3.82 -11.42
C SER A 176 4.49 3.98 -12.88
N LYS A 177 4.74 5.14 -13.49
CA LYS A 177 4.46 5.40 -14.91
C LYS A 177 5.34 4.53 -15.82
N HIS A 178 6.64 4.39 -15.49
CA HIS A 178 7.55 3.51 -16.24
C HIS A 178 7.15 2.05 -16.11
N MET A 179 6.86 1.59 -14.87
CA MET A 179 6.37 0.24 -14.63
C MET A 179 5.08 -0.06 -15.41
N ALA A 180 4.12 0.88 -15.44
CA ALA A 180 2.88 0.72 -16.19
C ALA A 180 3.13 0.50 -17.68
N LYS A 181 4.13 1.19 -18.25
CA LYS A 181 4.51 1.04 -19.66
C LYS A 181 5.24 -0.28 -19.93
N GLU A 182 6.19 -0.62 -19.08
CA GLU A 182 7.03 -1.82 -19.23
C GLU A 182 6.25 -3.13 -18.98
N LEU A 183 5.29 -3.11 -18.03
CA LEU A 183 4.49 -4.27 -17.68
C LEU A 183 3.19 -4.40 -18.50
N GLY A 184 2.91 -3.43 -19.36
CA GLY A 184 1.76 -3.44 -20.28
C GLY A 184 1.61 -4.69 -21.14
N PRO A 185 2.69 -5.27 -21.73
CA PRO A 185 2.62 -6.54 -22.46
C PRO A 185 2.07 -7.71 -21.64
N ARG A 186 2.29 -7.72 -20.32
CA ARG A 186 1.69 -8.67 -19.38
C ARG A 186 0.30 -8.25 -18.88
N ARG A 187 -0.24 -7.15 -19.40
CA ARG A 187 -1.53 -6.56 -18.96
C ARG A 187 -1.58 -6.23 -17.46
N ILE A 188 -0.43 -5.96 -16.86
CA ILE A 188 -0.32 -5.54 -15.46
C ILE A 188 -0.50 -4.02 -15.41
N ALA A 189 -1.55 -3.56 -14.73
CA ALA A 189 -1.78 -2.15 -14.50
C ALA A 189 -1.03 -1.67 -13.26
N VAL A 190 -0.43 -0.49 -13.34
CA VAL A 190 0.29 0.13 -12.21
C VAL A 190 -0.23 1.53 -11.98
N ASN A 191 -0.76 1.78 -10.80
CA ASN A 191 -1.32 3.07 -10.40
C ASN A 191 -0.75 3.56 -9.08
N VAL A 192 -0.94 4.84 -8.82
CA VAL A 192 -0.57 5.50 -7.58
C VAL A 192 -1.82 5.97 -6.86
N VAL A 193 -1.89 5.70 -5.56
CA VAL A 193 -2.85 6.33 -4.65
C VAL A 193 -2.10 7.31 -3.76
N ALA A 194 -2.56 8.56 -3.71
CA ALA A 194 -1.95 9.64 -2.96
C ALA A 194 -2.89 10.15 -1.85
N PRO A 195 -2.81 9.58 -0.64
CA PRO A 195 -3.63 10.02 0.48
C PRO A 195 -3.29 11.43 0.94
N GLY A 196 -4.30 12.14 1.44
CA GLY A 196 -4.15 13.32 2.29
C GLY A 196 -3.71 12.97 3.70
N ALA A 197 -3.77 13.97 4.59
CA ALA A 197 -3.51 13.75 6.00
C ALA A 197 -4.59 12.82 6.61
N THR A 198 -4.15 11.68 7.12
CA THR A 198 -5.01 10.59 7.60
C THR A 198 -4.71 10.25 9.05
N GLU A 199 -5.72 10.06 9.86
CA GLU A 199 -5.64 9.68 11.27
C GLU A 199 -5.16 8.24 11.43
N THR A 200 -3.85 8.08 11.53
CA THR A 200 -3.15 6.79 11.70
C THR A 200 -2.02 6.95 12.71
N ASP A 201 -1.28 5.87 12.99
CA ASP A 201 -0.04 5.96 13.78
C ASP A 201 1.15 6.56 13.01
N PHE A 202 0.98 6.85 11.73
CA PHE A 202 2.05 7.45 10.92
C PHE A 202 2.46 8.80 11.49
N SER A 203 3.76 9.10 11.48
CA SER A 203 4.34 10.31 12.12
C SER A 203 3.97 10.45 13.61
N GLY A 204 3.91 9.32 14.33
CA GLY A 204 3.58 9.31 15.76
C GLY A 204 2.13 9.64 16.08
N GLY A 205 1.21 9.46 15.15
CA GLY A 205 -0.22 9.73 15.36
C GLY A 205 -0.60 11.21 15.38
N ILE A 206 0.28 12.10 14.95
CA ILE A 206 0.11 13.55 15.12
C ILE A 206 -1.20 14.11 14.55
N VAL A 207 -1.71 13.53 13.46
CA VAL A 207 -2.99 13.97 12.86
C VAL A 207 -4.17 13.55 13.74
N ARG A 208 -4.11 12.36 14.33
CA ARG A 208 -5.16 11.81 15.19
C ARG A 208 -5.12 12.40 16.59
N ASP A 209 -3.92 12.51 17.20
CA ASP A 209 -3.75 12.72 18.63
C ASP A 209 -3.50 14.20 18.99
N ASN A 210 -3.24 15.08 18.01
CA ASN A 210 -3.04 16.52 18.25
C ASN A 210 -4.23 17.32 17.71
N PRO A 211 -5.12 17.87 18.59
CA PRO A 211 -6.32 18.59 18.15
C PRO A 211 -6.02 19.84 17.28
N ALA A 212 -4.90 20.53 17.52
CA ALA A 212 -4.54 21.72 16.73
C ALA A 212 -4.09 21.34 15.32
N VAL A 213 -3.38 20.21 15.16
CA VAL A 213 -3.00 19.66 13.85
C VAL A 213 -4.23 19.14 13.13
N ASN A 214 -5.08 18.36 13.80
CA ASN A 214 -6.32 17.84 13.24
C ASN A 214 -7.23 18.95 12.73
N LYS A 215 -7.47 19.99 13.54
CA LYS A 215 -8.25 21.15 13.16
C LYS A 215 -7.69 21.86 11.92
N ARG A 216 -6.37 22.08 11.85
CA ARG A 216 -5.72 22.71 10.68
C ARG A 216 -5.90 21.86 9.43
N VAL A 217 -5.79 20.54 9.54
CA VAL A 217 -6.03 19.61 8.42
C VAL A 217 -7.48 19.70 7.98
N ALA A 218 -8.43 19.70 8.91
CA ALA A 218 -9.86 19.82 8.63
C ALA A 218 -10.18 21.14 7.90
N GLU A 219 -9.62 22.25 8.36
CA GLU A 219 -9.80 23.58 7.75
C GLU A 219 -9.26 23.66 6.31
N GLY A 220 -8.17 22.91 5.99
CA GLY A 220 -7.59 22.82 4.65
C GLY A 220 -8.21 21.76 3.76
N THR A 221 -9.23 21.02 4.26
CA THR A 221 -9.89 19.92 3.53
C THR A 221 -11.32 20.32 3.19
N ALA A 222 -11.70 20.26 1.92
CA ALA A 222 -13.05 20.68 1.49
C ALA A 222 -14.19 19.90 2.18
N LEU A 223 -13.96 18.62 2.52
CA LEU A 223 -14.92 17.80 3.30
C LEU A 223 -14.88 18.08 4.80
N GLY A 224 -14.10 19.09 5.28
CA GLY A 224 -14.15 19.61 6.63
C GLY A 224 -13.60 18.70 7.72
N ARG A 225 -12.81 17.67 7.38
CA ARG A 225 -12.19 16.75 8.35
C ARG A 225 -10.89 16.16 7.84
N ALA A 226 -10.06 15.67 8.75
CA ALA A 226 -8.98 14.78 8.38
C ALA A 226 -9.51 13.46 7.78
N GLY A 227 -8.71 12.80 6.95
CA GLY A 227 -9.01 11.47 6.45
C GLY A 227 -8.91 10.42 7.55
N VAL A 228 -9.61 9.31 7.38
CA VAL A 228 -9.45 8.09 8.19
C VAL A 228 -9.03 6.93 7.29
N PRO A 229 -8.46 5.83 7.83
CA PRO A 229 -8.09 4.67 7.01
C PRO A 229 -9.23 4.16 6.10
N ASP A 230 -10.47 4.26 6.57
CA ASP A 230 -11.68 3.86 5.82
C ASP A 230 -11.98 4.74 4.58
N ASP A 231 -11.38 5.90 4.46
CA ASP A 231 -11.46 6.71 3.24
C ASP A 231 -10.51 6.20 2.15
N VAL A 232 -9.43 5.50 2.53
CA VAL A 232 -8.34 5.13 1.61
C VAL A 232 -8.35 3.63 1.26
N GLY A 233 -8.51 2.76 2.24
CA GLY A 233 -8.48 1.31 2.02
C GLY A 233 -9.53 0.79 1.05
N PRO A 234 -10.82 1.17 1.15
CA PRO A 234 -11.86 0.78 0.20
C PRO A 234 -11.58 1.31 -1.21
N MET A 235 -10.98 2.51 -1.33
CA MET A 235 -10.59 3.06 -2.63
C MET A 235 -9.48 2.22 -3.28
N ILE A 236 -8.43 1.85 -2.53
CA ILE A 236 -7.38 0.94 -3.04
C ILE A 236 -8.00 -0.40 -3.47
N ALA A 237 -8.86 -0.99 -2.65
CA ALA A 237 -9.52 -2.24 -2.97
C ALA A 237 -10.44 -2.13 -4.21
N SER A 238 -11.09 -0.97 -4.41
CA SER A 238 -11.86 -0.68 -5.62
C SER A 238 -10.96 -0.57 -6.85
N LEU A 239 -9.84 0.14 -6.74
CA LEU A 239 -8.90 0.33 -7.85
C LEU A 239 -8.30 -1.01 -8.33
N LEU A 240 -8.20 -2.00 -7.45
CA LEU A 240 -7.77 -3.36 -7.78
C LEU A 240 -8.87 -4.23 -8.39
N SER A 241 -10.14 -3.79 -8.43
CA SER A 241 -11.26 -4.54 -8.99
C SER A 241 -11.32 -4.48 -10.52
N GLU A 242 -12.11 -5.38 -11.12
CA GLU A 242 -12.33 -5.41 -12.57
C GLU A 242 -13.06 -4.15 -13.10
N ASP A 243 -13.82 -3.46 -12.24
CA ASP A 243 -14.51 -2.23 -12.62
C ASP A 243 -13.53 -1.12 -13.04
N ASN A 244 -12.30 -1.18 -12.52
CA ASN A 244 -11.24 -0.21 -12.80
C ASN A 244 -10.14 -0.75 -13.74
N ARG A 245 -10.43 -1.78 -14.54
CA ARG A 245 -9.45 -2.45 -15.40
C ARG A 245 -8.78 -1.58 -16.45
N TRP A 246 -9.37 -0.42 -16.77
CA TRP A 246 -8.85 0.52 -17.78
C TRP A 246 -8.07 1.69 -17.18
N ILE A 247 -7.94 1.74 -15.82
CA ILE A 247 -7.11 2.73 -15.14
C ILE A 247 -5.68 2.22 -15.06
N ASN A 248 -4.74 2.91 -15.71
CA ASN A 248 -3.32 2.56 -15.73
C ASN A 248 -2.44 3.82 -15.83
N ALA A 249 -1.29 3.81 -15.18
CA ALA A 249 -0.33 4.91 -15.08
C ALA A 249 -0.88 6.18 -14.40
N GLU A 250 -2.01 6.07 -13.70
CA GLU A 250 -2.69 7.19 -13.06
C GLU A 250 -2.24 7.40 -11.61
N ARG A 251 -2.30 8.68 -11.21
CA ARG A 251 -2.14 9.13 -9.84
C ARG A 251 -3.48 9.62 -9.31
N ILE A 252 -4.04 8.92 -8.36
CA ILE A 252 -5.37 9.18 -7.80
C ILE A 252 -5.23 9.78 -6.41
N GLU A 253 -5.76 10.98 -6.22
CA GLU A 253 -5.77 11.64 -4.93
C GLU A 253 -6.96 11.19 -4.09
N VAL A 254 -6.68 10.85 -2.83
CA VAL A 254 -7.68 10.50 -1.81
C VAL A 254 -7.47 11.45 -0.63
N THR A 255 -7.91 12.70 -0.81
CA THR A 255 -7.56 13.82 0.08
C THR A 255 -8.75 14.50 0.74
N GLY A 256 -9.98 14.13 0.36
CA GLY A 256 -11.18 14.87 0.79
C GLY A 256 -11.24 16.29 0.20
N GLY A 257 -10.50 16.56 -0.89
CA GLY A 257 -10.42 17.90 -1.50
C GLY A 257 -9.47 18.82 -0.73
N TYR A 258 -8.32 18.32 -0.32
CA TYR A 258 -7.25 19.18 0.24
C TYR A 258 -6.69 20.05 -0.87
N VAL A 259 -6.65 21.37 -0.65
CA VAL A 259 -6.26 22.42 -1.59
C VAL A 259 -5.26 23.39 -0.98
#